data_1841fc7d54ced600ba80ab07ea7e6802
#
_entry.id   1841fc7d54ced600ba80ab07ea7e6802
#
_cell.length_a   1.000
_cell.length_b   1.000
_cell.length_c   1.000
_cell.angle_alpha   90.00
_cell.angle_beta   90.00
_cell.angle_gamma   90.00
#
_symmetry.space_group_name_H-M   'P 1'
#
loop_
_entity.id
_entity.type
_entity.pdbx_description
1 polymer ?
#
loop_
_entity_poly.entity_id
_entity_poly.type
_entity_poly.pdbx_seq_one_letter_code
_entity_poly.pdbx_strand_id
1 'polypeptide(L)'
;MPVSDGRGLDRFIAFPYDHYRDDPLWVPQLRRDMRTLLTPGKNPFFEHAEAQYWTARRADGRTVGRIGAIKNDMHNKEHNDRVGFYGFFESIDDQAVANALFDTAAAWLRTKGFDTMRGPMSPSVNDECGLLIANNGTPPSLMMPYNFPYYQALHERYGFAKAKDLLAFDGGGAQMAPERFVRLAQRAGERRGIKLRTLDMKRFDAEVELIKALYNSAWEKNWGLCR
;
A
#
# COMPACT_ATOMS: atom_id res chain seq x y z
N MET A 1 -14.15 -12.53 11.32
CA MET A 1 -14.44 -13.74 10.51
C MET A 1 -13.43 -13.83 9.39
N PRO A 2 -12.72 -14.95 9.22
CA PRO A 2 -11.76 -15.09 8.14
C PRO A 2 -12.47 -15.11 6.77
N VAL A 3 -11.77 -14.61 5.76
CA VAL A 3 -12.15 -14.72 4.35
C VAL A 3 -11.57 -16.04 3.82
N SER A 4 -12.43 -16.98 3.54
CA SER A 4 -12.04 -18.34 3.11
C SER A 4 -12.62 -18.74 1.76
N ASP A 5 -13.53 -17.93 1.20
CA ASP A 5 -14.22 -18.21 -0.06
C ASP A 5 -14.45 -16.94 -0.90
N GLY A 6 -14.93 -17.12 -2.11
CA GLY A 6 -15.22 -16.04 -3.03
C GLY A 6 -16.27 -15.04 -2.52
N ARG A 7 -17.26 -15.52 -1.76
CA ARG A 7 -18.30 -14.64 -1.17
C ARG A 7 -17.72 -13.80 -0.03
N GLY A 8 -16.82 -14.38 0.77
CA GLY A 8 -16.08 -13.66 1.80
C GLY A 8 -15.20 -12.56 1.20
N LEU A 9 -14.50 -12.89 0.11
CA LEU A 9 -13.69 -11.92 -0.63
C LEU A 9 -14.54 -10.78 -1.22
N ASP A 10 -15.71 -11.09 -1.77
CA ASP A 10 -16.63 -10.07 -2.27
C ASP A 10 -17.08 -9.11 -1.19
N ARG A 11 -17.42 -9.61 0.00
CA ARG A 11 -17.77 -8.77 1.15
C ARG A 11 -16.60 -7.93 1.63
N PHE A 12 -15.39 -8.49 1.65
CA PHE A 12 -14.18 -7.77 2.02
C PHE A 12 -13.93 -6.60 1.05
N ILE A 13 -14.05 -6.84 -0.25
CA ILE A 13 -13.90 -5.82 -1.29
C ILE A 13 -15.03 -4.78 -1.23
N ALA A 14 -16.25 -5.20 -0.93
CA ALA A 14 -17.41 -4.31 -0.95
C ALA A 14 -17.45 -3.32 0.22
N PHE A 15 -16.86 -3.65 1.37
CA PHE A 15 -16.98 -2.85 2.59
C PHE A 15 -16.61 -1.37 2.42
N PRO A 16 -15.49 -0.96 1.78
CA PRO A 16 -15.18 0.46 1.60
C PRO A 16 -16.22 1.24 0.81
N TYR A 17 -16.90 0.61 -0.16
CA TYR A 17 -17.93 1.28 -0.95
C TYR A 17 -19.16 1.67 -0.13
N ASP A 18 -19.47 0.90 0.91
CA ASP A 18 -20.53 1.24 1.85
C ASP A 18 -20.03 2.21 2.93
N HIS A 19 -18.78 2.05 3.33
CA HIS A 19 -18.14 2.82 4.40
C HIS A 19 -17.90 4.28 4.03
N TYR A 20 -17.45 4.53 2.78
CA TYR A 20 -17.18 5.87 2.24
C TYR A 20 -18.28 6.41 1.32
N ARG A 21 -19.47 5.79 1.35
CA ARG A 21 -20.57 6.12 0.41
C ARG A 21 -20.88 7.61 0.30
N ASP A 22 -20.86 8.30 1.44
CA ASP A 22 -21.26 9.71 1.56
C ASP A 22 -20.04 10.65 1.59
N ASP A 23 -18.83 10.13 1.34
CA ASP A 23 -17.61 10.91 1.32
C ASP A 23 -17.25 11.32 -0.12
N PRO A 24 -17.38 12.63 -0.47
CA PRO A 24 -17.15 13.11 -1.82
C PRO A 24 -15.67 13.08 -2.25
N LEU A 25 -14.75 12.92 -1.31
CA LEU A 25 -13.32 12.85 -1.61
C LEU A 25 -12.83 11.43 -1.87
N TRP A 26 -13.58 10.43 -1.43
CA TRP A 26 -13.16 9.04 -1.63
C TRP A 26 -13.28 8.62 -3.09
N VAL A 27 -12.22 8.04 -3.64
CA VAL A 27 -12.16 7.50 -5.00
C VAL A 27 -12.17 5.97 -4.93
N PRO A 28 -13.26 5.30 -5.38
CA PRO A 28 -13.37 3.85 -5.31
C PRO A 28 -12.40 3.17 -6.27
N GLN A 29 -11.66 2.19 -5.77
CA GLN A 29 -10.86 1.30 -6.60
C GLN A 29 -11.78 0.36 -7.40
N LEU A 30 -11.35 -0.08 -8.58
CA LEU A 30 -12.14 -1.04 -9.38
C LEU A 30 -12.21 -2.41 -8.67
N ARG A 31 -13.41 -2.92 -8.44
CA ARG A 31 -13.63 -4.21 -7.76
C ARG A 31 -12.91 -5.38 -8.45
N ARG A 32 -12.80 -5.34 -9.78
CA ARG A 32 -12.07 -6.34 -10.56
C ARG A 32 -10.58 -6.32 -10.23
N ASP A 33 -9.99 -5.14 -10.14
CA ASP A 33 -8.56 -4.98 -9.88
C ASP A 33 -8.24 -5.36 -8.45
N MET A 34 -9.08 -4.97 -7.49
CA MET A 34 -9.00 -5.43 -6.11
C MET A 34 -9.07 -6.95 -5.99
N ARG A 35 -9.95 -7.61 -6.75
CA ARG A 35 -10.03 -9.06 -6.75
C ARG A 35 -8.75 -9.70 -7.31
N THR A 36 -8.14 -9.12 -8.34
CA THR A 36 -6.85 -9.57 -8.89
C THR A 36 -5.73 -9.38 -7.87
N LEU A 37 -5.66 -8.19 -7.26
CA LEU A 37 -4.67 -7.82 -6.26
C LEU A 37 -4.66 -8.78 -5.05
N LEU A 38 -5.85 -9.19 -4.58
CA LEU A 38 -6.04 -9.99 -3.37
C LEU A 38 -6.01 -11.52 -3.63
N THR A 39 -5.89 -11.97 -4.87
CA THR A 39 -6.02 -13.41 -5.20
C THR A 39 -4.66 -14.02 -5.49
N PRO A 40 -4.20 -15.00 -4.68
CA PRO A 40 -3.03 -15.81 -5.01
C PRO A 40 -3.15 -16.42 -6.42
N GLY A 41 -2.03 -16.48 -7.15
CA GLY A 41 -1.99 -16.98 -8.54
C GLY A 41 -2.42 -15.96 -9.60
N LYS A 42 -2.99 -14.80 -9.21
CA LYS A 42 -3.28 -13.67 -10.11
C LYS A 42 -2.35 -12.49 -9.89
N ASN A 43 -1.82 -12.34 -8.70
CA ASN A 43 -0.87 -11.31 -8.35
C ASN A 43 0.49 -11.96 -8.05
N PRO A 44 1.56 -11.61 -8.81
CA PRO A 44 2.91 -12.14 -8.60
C PRO A 44 3.47 -11.90 -7.20
N PHE A 45 2.96 -10.91 -6.47
CA PHE A 45 3.31 -10.66 -5.07
C PHE A 45 3.24 -11.93 -4.19
N PHE A 46 2.29 -12.82 -4.48
CA PHE A 46 2.12 -14.06 -3.71
C PHE A 46 3.11 -15.17 -4.04
N GLU A 47 4.05 -14.95 -4.96
CA GLU A 47 5.17 -15.86 -5.19
C GLU A 47 6.16 -15.86 -4.01
N HIS A 48 6.20 -14.75 -3.25
CA HIS A 48 7.09 -14.57 -2.10
C HIS A 48 6.38 -14.03 -0.85
N ALA A 49 5.06 -14.00 -0.88
CA ALA A 49 4.24 -13.49 0.22
C ALA A 49 3.03 -14.39 0.49
N GLU A 50 2.53 -14.28 1.70
CA GLU A 50 1.30 -14.93 2.16
C GLU A 50 0.42 -13.89 2.83
N ALA A 51 -0.87 -13.90 2.55
CA ALA A 51 -1.82 -13.01 3.20
C ALA A 51 -3.07 -13.74 3.67
N GLN A 52 -3.65 -13.24 4.75
CA GLN A 52 -4.97 -13.66 5.22
C GLN A 52 -5.81 -12.42 5.48
N TYR A 53 -7.09 -12.51 5.15
CA TYR A 53 -8.05 -11.40 5.26
C TYR A 53 -9.17 -11.72 6.23
N TRP A 54 -9.72 -10.69 6.89
CA TRP A 54 -10.86 -10.82 7.81
C TRP A 54 -11.82 -9.65 7.67
N THR A 55 -13.08 -9.93 7.96
CA THR A 55 -14.11 -8.91 8.18
C THR A 55 -14.59 -8.96 9.64
N ALA A 56 -14.76 -7.80 10.25
CA ALA A 56 -15.50 -7.65 11.50
C ALA A 56 -16.99 -7.51 11.21
N ARG A 57 -17.84 -8.22 11.97
CA ARG A 57 -19.29 -8.18 11.80
C ARG A 57 -19.98 -8.03 13.13
N ARG A 58 -21.08 -7.27 13.13
CA ARG A 58 -22.02 -7.23 14.24
C ARG A 58 -22.93 -8.46 14.27
N ALA A 59 -23.67 -8.63 15.37
CA ALA A 59 -24.61 -9.74 15.53
C ALA A 59 -25.73 -9.75 14.48
N ASP A 60 -26.08 -8.59 13.94
CA ASP A 60 -27.05 -8.43 12.84
C ASP A 60 -26.48 -8.84 11.46
N GLY A 61 -25.22 -9.28 11.40
CA GLY A 61 -24.53 -9.69 10.18
C GLY A 61 -23.87 -8.56 9.39
N ARG A 62 -24.08 -7.29 9.76
CA ARG A 62 -23.49 -6.13 9.08
C ARG A 62 -21.97 -6.11 9.26
N THR A 63 -21.25 -5.96 8.17
CA THR A 63 -19.79 -5.74 8.20
C THR A 63 -19.51 -4.33 8.71
N VAL A 64 -18.58 -4.21 9.66
CA VAL A 64 -18.20 -2.96 10.33
C VAL A 64 -16.72 -2.67 10.28
N GLY A 65 -15.95 -3.56 9.64
CA GLY A 65 -14.53 -3.36 9.38
C GLY A 65 -13.90 -4.53 8.64
N ARG A 66 -12.68 -4.31 8.16
CA ARG A 66 -11.87 -5.30 7.48
C ARG A 66 -10.39 -5.09 7.77
N ILE A 67 -9.58 -6.13 7.64
CA ILE A 67 -8.12 -6.08 7.73
C ILE A 67 -7.49 -7.24 6.97
N GLY A 68 -6.31 -7.03 6.41
CA GLY A 68 -5.41 -8.07 5.93
C GLY A 68 -4.16 -8.15 6.77
N ALA A 69 -3.66 -9.35 7.04
CA ALA A 69 -2.31 -9.58 7.56
C ALA A 69 -1.46 -10.23 6.47
N ILE A 70 -0.20 -9.81 6.38
CA ILE A 70 0.67 -10.12 5.25
C ILE A 70 2.05 -10.52 5.79
N LYS A 71 2.52 -11.67 5.32
CA LYS A 71 3.89 -12.14 5.46
C LYS A 71 4.60 -11.90 4.13
N ASN A 72 5.69 -11.15 4.12
CA ASN A 72 6.50 -10.90 2.94
C ASN A 72 7.94 -11.39 3.20
N ASP A 73 8.25 -12.56 2.64
CA ASP A 73 9.56 -13.20 2.86
C ASP A 73 10.69 -12.44 2.16
N MET A 74 10.40 -11.83 1.01
CA MET A 74 11.37 -11.03 0.27
C MET A 74 11.80 -9.81 1.10
N HIS A 75 10.83 -9.05 1.68
CA HIS A 75 11.14 -7.93 2.56
C HIS A 75 12.04 -8.33 3.72
N ASN A 76 11.65 -9.36 4.46
CA ASN A 76 12.39 -9.80 5.64
C ASN A 76 13.80 -10.28 5.29
N LYS A 77 13.98 -10.90 4.12
CA LYS A 77 15.30 -11.31 3.62
C LYS A 77 16.17 -10.11 3.23
N GLU A 78 15.62 -9.15 2.49
CA GLU A 78 16.39 -8.00 1.99
C GLU A 78 16.77 -7.03 3.11
N HIS A 79 15.86 -6.79 4.04
CA HIS A 79 16.07 -5.84 5.13
C HIS A 79 16.62 -6.48 6.41
N ASN A 80 16.85 -7.81 6.40
CA ASN A 80 17.23 -8.59 7.61
C ASN A 80 16.29 -8.29 8.78
N ASP A 81 14.99 -8.24 8.48
CA ASP A 81 13.93 -7.83 9.40
C ASP A 81 13.05 -9.03 9.79
N ARG A 82 12.28 -8.91 10.87
CA ARG A 82 11.31 -9.92 11.33
C ARG A 82 9.96 -9.28 11.55
N VAL A 83 9.47 -8.63 10.51
CA VAL A 83 8.24 -7.85 10.55
C VAL A 83 7.15 -8.53 9.73
N GLY A 84 5.98 -8.67 10.33
CA GLY A 84 4.74 -8.93 9.60
C GLY A 84 4.04 -7.62 9.28
N PHE A 85 3.19 -7.63 8.27
CA PHE A 85 2.50 -6.43 7.83
C PHE A 85 0.99 -6.56 8.01
N TYR A 86 0.31 -5.42 8.14
CA TYR A 86 -1.14 -5.34 7.97
C TYR A 86 -1.47 -4.28 6.93
N GLY A 87 -2.60 -4.47 6.27
CA GLY A 87 -3.11 -3.53 5.28
C GLY A 87 -4.60 -3.71 5.04
N PHE A 88 -5.15 -2.99 4.08
CA PHE A 88 -6.58 -3.01 3.76
C PHE A 88 -7.46 -2.76 5.00
N PHE A 89 -6.90 -2.06 6.00
CA PHE A 89 -7.60 -1.75 7.24
C PHE A 89 -8.67 -0.70 6.99
N GLU A 90 -9.90 -1.08 7.33
CA GLU A 90 -11.04 -0.18 7.36
C GLU A 90 -11.88 -0.51 8.59
N SER A 91 -12.36 0.51 9.28
CA SER A 91 -13.22 0.35 10.46
C SER A 91 -14.18 1.51 10.60
N ILE A 92 -15.37 1.25 11.11
CA ILE A 92 -16.20 2.31 11.68
C ILE A 92 -15.45 2.96 12.86
N ASP A 93 -15.85 4.17 13.26
CA ASP A 93 -15.28 4.86 14.44
C ASP A 93 -15.72 4.15 15.75
N ASP A 94 -15.09 3.00 15.97
CA ASP A 94 -15.31 2.13 17.13
C ASP A 94 -14.01 1.42 17.50
N GLN A 95 -13.44 1.81 18.65
CA GLN A 95 -12.16 1.27 19.11
C GLN A 95 -12.20 -0.24 19.35
N ALA A 96 -13.34 -0.77 19.80
CA ALA A 96 -13.44 -2.21 20.04
C ALA A 96 -13.38 -3.00 18.73
N VAL A 97 -13.97 -2.47 17.65
CA VAL A 97 -13.87 -3.05 16.30
C VAL A 97 -12.44 -3.00 15.79
N ALA A 98 -11.77 -1.84 15.91
CA ALA A 98 -10.39 -1.67 15.50
C ALA A 98 -9.45 -2.62 16.27
N ASN A 99 -9.60 -2.71 17.60
CA ASN A 99 -8.81 -3.62 18.44
C ASN A 99 -8.99 -5.07 18.01
N ALA A 100 -10.22 -5.52 17.80
CA ALA A 100 -10.49 -6.89 17.37
C ALA A 100 -9.86 -7.23 16.00
N LEU A 101 -9.83 -6.27 15.08
CA LEU A 101 -9.16 -6.42 13.78
C LEU A 101 -7.64 -6.51 13.95
N PHE A 102 -7.03 -5.59 14.69
CA PHE A 102 -5.58 -5.59 14.93
C PHE A 102 -5.13 -6.82 15.70
N ASP A 103 -5.86 -7.23 16.75
CA ASP A 103 -5.56 -8.45 17.51
C ASP A 103 -5.61 -9.70 16.61
N THR A 104 -6.59 -9.76 15.71
CA THR A 104 -6.73 -10.87 14.77
C THR A 104 -5.54 -10.93 13.81
N ALA A 105 -5.13 -9.80 13.23
CA ALA A 105 -3.98 -9.71 12.36
C ALA A 105 -2.69 -10.07 13.11
N ALA A 106 -2.49 -9.51 14.31
CA ALA A 106 -1.33 -9.78 15.14
C ALA A 106 -1.26 -11.26 15.57
N ALA A 107 -2.38 -11.87 15.91
CA ALA A 107 -2.43 -13.30 16.27
C ALA A 107 -1.97 -14.17 15.09
N TRP A 108 -2.46 -13.91 13.88
CA TRP A 108 -2.04 -14.64 12.69
C TRP A 108 -0.54 -14.44 12.40
N LEU A 109 -0.04 -13.22 12.49
CA LEU A 109 1.39 -12.92 12.30
C LEU A 109 2.27 -13.64 13.31
N ARG A 110 1.83 -13.76 14.58
CA ARG A 110 2.54 -14.55 15.60
C ARG A 110 2.62 -16.03 15.21
N THR A 111 1.58 -16.61 14.57
CA THR A 111 1.65 -17.99 14.07
C THR A 111 2.67 -18.17 12.94
N LYS A 112 3.04 -17.07 12.26
CA LYS A 112 4.08 -17.04 11.24
C LYS A 112 5.47 -16.70 11.79
N GLY A 113 5.60 -16.51 13.11
CA GLY A 113 6.86 -16.25 13.79
C GLY A 113 7.26 -14.76 13.87
N PHE A 114 6.30 -13.85 13.62
CA PHE A 114 6.54 -12.41 13.75
C PHE A 114 6.02 -11.88 15.08
N ASP A 115 6.80 -11.01 15.70
CA ASP A 115 6.48 -10.30 16.93
C ASP A 115 6.21 -8.81 16.73
N THR A 116 6.53 -8.31 15.55
CA THR A 116 6.35 -6.92 15.15
C THR A 116 5.38 -6.84 13.97
N MET A 117 4.44 -5.90 14.05
CA MET A 117 3.45 -5.63 13.00
C MET A 117 3.59 -4.20 12.50
N ARG A 118 3.76 -4.02 11.20
CA ARG A 118 3.94 -2.72 10.52
C ARG A 118 2.88 -2.51 9.45
N GLY A 119 2.44 -1.29 9.26
CA GLY A 119 1.46 -0.93 8.22
C GLY A 119 0.88 0.48 8.43
N PRO A 120 -0.18 0.83 7.70
CA PRO A 120 -0.84 -0.02 6.68
C PRO A 120 0.00 -0.20 5.41
N MET A 121 -0.06 -1.40 4.80
CA MET A 121 0.52 -1.72 3.48
C MET A 121 -0.46 -2.62 2.72
N SER A 122 -0.84 -2.25 1.50
CA SER A 122 -1.98 -2.86 0.81
C SER A 122 -1.67 -3.31 -0.63
N PRO A 123 -0.93 -4.42 -0.85
CA PRO A 123 -0.33 -5.31 0.14
C PRO A 123 1.13 -4.97 0.47
N SER A 124 1.79 -4.09 -0.25
CA SER A 124 3.21 -3.74 -0.10
C SER A 124 3.44 -2.24 -0.11
N VAL A 125 4.69 -1.81 0.13
CA VAL A 125 5.09 -0.40 0.01
C VAL A 125 5.02 0.12 -1.44
N ASN A 126 5.00 -0.78 -2.41
CA ASN A 126 4.87 -0.45 -3.84
C ASN A 126 3.41 -0.22 -4.26
N ASP A 127 2.46 -0.48 -3.37
CA ASP A 127 1.03 -0.28 -3.52
C ASP A 127 0.58 0.86 -2.62
N GLU A 128 -0.69 0.88 -2.20
CA GLU A 128 -1.15 1.85 -1.21
C GLU A 128 -0.49 1.59 0.14
N CYS A 129 0.27 2.55 0.63
CA CYS A 129 1.04 2.45 1.85
C CYS A 129 0.89 3.70 2.72
N GLY A 130 0.77 3.47 4.01
CA GLY A 130 0.69 4.53 5.02
C GLY A 130 -0.73 4.88 5.45
N LEU A 131 -0.80 5.64 6.51
CA LEU A 131 -2.03 6.23 7.06
C LEU A 131 -2.07 7.69 6.66
N LEU A 132 -3.16 8.13 6.03
CA LEU A 132 -3.35 9.54 5.68
C LEU A 132 -3.63 10.34 6.96
N ILE A 133 -2.69 11.20 7.36
CA ILE A 133 -2.79 12.05 8.56
C ILE A 133 -2.95 13.52 8.23
N ALA A 134 -2.56 13.94 7.03
CA ALA A 134 -2.73 15.29 6.54
C ALA A 134 -3.06 15.28 5.05
N ASN A 135 -4.06 16.04 4.67
CA ASN A 135 -4.57 16.15 3.32
C ASN A 135 -5.01 17.61 3.10
N ASN A 136 -4.88 18.10 1.89
CA ASN A 136 -5.29 19.44 1.50
C ASN A 136 -6.77 19.55 1.07
N GLY A 137 -7.59 18.55 1.39
CA GLY A 137 -9.01 18.53 1.04
C GLY A 137 -9.29 18.12 -0.42
N THR A 138 -8.34 17.45 -1.07
CA THR A 138 -8.49 16.92 -2.42
C THR A 138 -8.67 15.40 -2.43
N PRO A 139 -9.33 14.83 -3.44
CA PRO A 139 -9.34 13.40 -3.64
C PRO A 139 -7.92 12.82 -3.75
N PRO A 140 -7.68 11.59 -3.31
CA PRO A 140 -6.38 10.95 -3.45
C PRO A 140 -6.02 10.74 -4.92
N SER A 141 -4.75 10.92 -5.25
CA SER A 141 -4.19 10.48 -6.54
C SER A 141 -4.10 8.96 -6.61
N LEU A 142 -3.87 8.42 -7.79
CA LEU A 142 -3.69 6.98 -7.99
C LEU A 142 -2.61 6.42 -7.04
N MET A 143 -2.92 5.30 -6.38
CA MET A 143 -2.05 4.60 -5.42
C MET A 143 -1.74 5.37 -4.13
N MET A 144 -2.39 6.48 -3.87
CA MET A 144 -2.27 7.19 -2.60
C MET A 144 -3.32 6.67 -1.59
N PRO A 145 -2.94 6.52 -0.31
CA PRO A 145 -3.87 6.07 0.71
C PRO A 145 -4.95 7.11 0.97
N TYR A 146 -6.14 6.63 1.33
CA TYR A 146 -7.24 7.44 1.83
C TYR A 146 -7.88 6.78 3.04
N ASN A 147 -8.19 7.58 4.06
CA ASN A 147 -8.90 7.13 5.24
C ASN A 147 -9.56 8.31 5.98
N PHE A 148 -10.55 8.02 6.80
CA PHE A 148 -11.11 9.03 7.69
C PHE A 148 -10.11 9.51 8.75
N PRO A 149 -10.22 10.78 9.22
CA PRO A 149 -9.29 11.34 10.19
C PRO A 149 -9.20 10.58 11.53
N TYR A 150 -10.29 9.93 11.95
CA TYR A 150 -10.32 9.19 13.22
C TYR A 150 -9.46 7.91 13.21
N TYR A 151 -9.00 7.46 12.04
CA TYR A 151 -8.13 6.27 11.95
C TYR A 151 -6.82 6.46 12.72
N GLN A 152 -6.25 7.66 12.69
CA GLN A 152 -5.05 7.95 13.49
C GLN A 152 -5.28 7.64 14.96
N ALA A 153 -6.38 8.13 15.53
CA ALA A 153 -6.72 7.89 16.93
C ALA A 153 -6.96 6.40 17.24
N LEU A 154 -7.58 5.65 16.32
CA LEU A 154 -7.78 4.20 16.48
C LEU A 154 -6.43 3.45 16.57
N HIS A 155 -5.46 3.84 15.75
CA HIS A 155 -4.12 3.23 15.75
C HIS A 155 -3.34 3.59 17.02
N GLU A 156 -3.29 4.87 17.38
CA GLU A 156 -2.58 5.35 18.56
C GLU A 156 -3.13 4.74 19.87
N ARG A 157 -4.47 4.66 20.00
CA ARG A 157 -5.12 4.02 21.17
C ARG A 157 -4.90 2.52 21.24
N TYR A 158 -4.68 1.85 20.13
CA TYR A 158 -4.29 0.43 20.12
C TYR A 158 -2.84 0.22 20.58
N GLY A 159 -2.00 1.26 20.51
CA GLY A 159 -0.60 1.22 20.90
C GLY A 159 0.40 1.20 19.77
N PHE A 160 -0.03 1.47 18.53
CA PHE A 160 0.90 1.69 17.43
C PHE A 160 1.69 2.97 17.62
N ALA A 161 2.99 2.90 17.30
CA ALA A 161 3.87 4.06 17.23
C ALA A 161 4.20 4.39 15.77
N LYS A 162 4.38 5.68 15.48
CA LYS A 162 4.79 6.13 14.15
C LYS A 162 6.14 5.56 13.76
N ALA A 163 6.18 4.86 12.64
CA ALA A 163 7.42 4.29 12.09
C ALA A 163 8.16 5.28 11.19
N LYS A 164 7.43 5.98 10.30
CA LYS A 164 8.00 6.92 9.33
C LYS A 164 6.92 7.86 8.78
N ASP A 165 7.33 9.07 8.39
CA ASP A 165 6.51 9.95 7.57
C ASP A 165 6.77 9.66 6.09
N LEU A 166 5.68 9.56 5.32
CA LEU A 166 5.70 9.50 3.86
C LEU A 166 5.10 10.82 3.35
N LEU A 167 5.88 11.56 2.58
CA LEU A 167 5.47 12.85 2.05
C LEU A 167 5.08 12.70 0.58
N ALA A 168 3.86 13.11 0.24
CA ALA A 168 3.42 13.25 -1.13
C ALA A 168 3.61 14.71 -1.58
N PHE A 169 4.16 14.90 -2.77
CA PHE A 169 4.36 16.21 -3.36
C PHE A 169 3.48 16.34 -4.60
N ASP A 170 2.67 17.38 -4.63
CA ASP A 170 1.93 17.76 -5.82
C ASP A 170 2.76 18.73 -6.66
N GLY A 171 2.97 18.40 -7.93
CA GLY A 171 3.74 19.19 -8.88
C GLY A 171 2.92 19.56 -10.10
N GLY A 172 2.65 20.83 -10.28
CA GLY A 172 1.91 21.34 -11.45
C GLY A 172 2.78 21.50 -12.70
N GLY A 173 2.53 20.72 -13.74
CA GLY A 173 2.87 20.94 -15.15
C GLY A 173 4.21 21.62 -15.50
N ALA A 174 4.18 22.53 -16.46
CA ALA A 174 5.36 23.20 -17.04
C ALA A 174 6.19 24.07 -16.08
N GLN A 175 5.75 24.27 -14.85
CA GLN A 175 6.46 25.07 -13.84
C GLN A 175 7.38 24.24 -12.93
N MET A 176 7.45 22.93 -13.10
CA MET A 176 8.16 22.02 -12.18
C MET A 176 9.68 22.21 -12.13
N ALA A 177 10.29 22.76 -13.15
CA ALA A 177 11.73 22.97 -13.16
C ALA A 177 12.09 24.38 -13.65
N PRO A 178 12.47 25.31 -12.75
CA PRO A 178 13.05 26.58 -13.17
C PRO A 178 14.17 26.37 -14.19
N GLU A 179 14.26 27.20 -15.22
CA GLU A 179 15.23 27.08 -16.32
C GLU A 179 16.68 26.84 -15.86
N ARG A 180 17.05 27.43 -14.71
CA ARG A 180 18.37 27.24 -14.10
C ARG A 180 18.66 25.76 -13.79
N PHE A 181 17.66 24.98 -13.32
CA PHE A 181 17.83 23.57 -13.03
C PHE A 181 17.87 22.74 -14.30
N VAL A 182 17.08 23.11 -15.32
CA VAL A 182 17.13 22.45 -16.64
C VAL A 182 18.53 22.60 -17.25
N ARG A 183 19.09 23.82 -17.24
CA ARG A 183 20.46 24.10 -17.73
C ARG A 183 21.53 23.35 -16.91
N LEU A 184 21.35 23.29 -15.58
CA LEU A 184 22.29 22.54 -14.72
C LEU A 184 22.24 21.03 -15.01
N ALA A 185 21.06 20.47 -15.17
CA ALA A 185 20.87 19.06 -15.50
C ALA A 185 21.47 18.71 -16.87
N GLN A 186 21.27 19.58 -17.88
CA GLN A 186 21.88 19.42 -19.20
C GLN A 186 23.42 19.41 -19.13
N ARG A 187 24.03 20.40 -18.47
CA ARG A 187 25.50 20.44 -18.30
C ARG A 187 26.05 19.25 -17.52
N ALA A 188 25.34 18.81 -16.49
CA ALA A 188 25.72 17.60 -15.73
C ALA A 188 25.62 16.34 -16.58
N GLY A 189 24.59 16.23 -17.41
CA GLY A 189 24.39 15.13 -18.36
C GLY A 189 25.52 15.07 -19.39
N GLU A 190 25.84 16.21 -20.01
CA GLU A 190 26.92 16.34 -21.00
C GLU A 190 28.30 15.94 -20.41
N ARG A 191 28.62 16.46 -19.22
CA ARG A 191 29.90 16.16 -18.54
C ARG A 191 30.04 14.68 -18.17
N ARG A 192 28.93 13.99 -17.90
CA ARG A 192 28.90 12.57 -17.51
C ARG A 192 28.64 11.63 -18.70
N GLY A 193 28.48 12.16 -19.90
CA GLY A 193 28.16 11.37 -21.10
C GLY A 193 26.77 10.71 -21.05
N ILE A 194 25.84 11.26 -20.27
CA ILE A 194 24.47 10.72 -20.15
C ILE A 194 23.70 11.08 -21.41
N LYS A 195 23.14 10.05 -22.06
CA LYS A 195 22.28 10.22 -23.22
C LYS A 195 20.85 9.83 -22.86
N LEU A 196 19.91 10.74 -23.08
CA LEU A 196 18.48 10.49 -22.94
C LEU A 196 17.92 9.99 -24.29
N ARG A 197 17.10 8.99 -24.26
CA ARG A 197 16.38 8.46 -25.41
C ARG A 197 14.97 8.07 -25.03
N THR A 198 14.09 8.00 -25.99
CA THR A 198 12.77 7.42 -25.83
C THR A 198 12.84 5.89 -25.83
N LEU A 199 11.76 5.25 -25.31
CA LEU A 199 11.62 3.80 -25.36
C LEU A 199 11.44 3.32 -26.80
N ASP A 200 12.09 2.20 -27.14
CA ASP A 200 11.86 1.52 -28.42
C ASP A 200 10.73 0.50 -28.27
N MET A 201 9.52 0.91 -28.62
CA MET A 201 8.33 0.05 -28.52
C MET A 201 8.38 -1.21 -29.38
N LYS A 202 9.28 -1.28 -30.37
CA LYS A 202 9.50 -2.51 -31.16
C LYS A 202 10.29 -3.57 -30.38
N ARG A 203 10.98 -3.14 -29.34
CA ARG A 203 11.77 -3.99 -28.45
C ARG A 203 11.23 -3.97 -27.03
N PHE A 204 9.91 -3.93 -26.88
CA PHE A 204 9.21 -3.70 -25.61
C PHE A 204 9.74 -4.57 -24.46
N ASP A 205 9.89 -5.87 -24.65
CA ASP A 205 10.35 -6.78 -23.60
C ASP A 205 11.77 -6.45 -23.13
N ALA A 206 12.66 -6.12 -24.04
CA ALA A 206 14.03 -5.71 -23.69
C ALA A 206 14.08 -4.35 -22.98
N GLU A 207 13.20 -3.42 -23.33
CA GLU A 207 13.05 -2.13 -22.65
C GLU A 207 12.49 -2.31 -21.24
N VAL A 208 11.54 -3.22 -21.06
CA VAL A 208 10.99 -3.55 -19.72
C VAL A 208 12.08 -4.11 -18.81
N GLU A 209 12.91 -5.04 -19.28
CA GLU A 209 14.02 -5.58 -18.48
C GLU A 209 15.06 -4.51 -18.13
N LEU A 210 15.33 -3.59 -19.04
CA LEU A 210 16.23 -2.46 -18.78
C LEU A 210 15.65 -1.53 -17.70
N ILE A 211 14.34 -1.21 -17.79
CA ILE A 211 13.66 -0.38 -16.79
C ILE A 211 13.67 -1.05 -15.43
N LYS A 212 13.39 -2.36 -15.36
CA LYS A 212 13.44 -3.12 -14.10
C LYS A 212 14.85 -3.04 -13.47
N ALA A 213 15.90 -3.24 -14.28
CA ALA A 213 17.27 -3.16 -13.78
C ALA A 213 17.61 -1.76 -13.24
N LEU A 214 17.21 -0.71 -13.96
CA LEU A 214 17.41 0.68 -13.53
C LEU A 214 16.62 1.00 -12.26
N TYR A 215 15.36 0.59 -12.21
CA TYR A 215 14.47 0.79 -11.06
C TYR A 215 15.07 0.12 -9.81
N ASN A 216 15.39 -1.17 -9.89
CA ASN A 216 15.96 -1.91 -8.78
C ASN A 216 17.28 -1.29 -8.29
N SER A 217 18.17 -0.89 -9.21
CA SER A 217 19.43 -0.24 -8.86
C SER A 217 19.24 1.12 -8.19
N ALA A 218 18.28 1.92 -8.68
CA ALA A 218 18.04 3.27 -8.15
C ALA A 218 17.38 3.24 -6.77
N TRP A 219 16.54 2.23 -6.50
CA TRP A 219 15.68 2.17 -5.31
C TRP A 219 16.14 1.15 -4.26
N GLU A 220 17.24 0.43 -4.52
CA GLU A 220 17.79 -0.64 -3.68
C GLU A 220 17.87 -0.30 -2.19
N LYS A 221 18.15 0.96 -1.86
CA LYS A 221 18.32 1.43 -0.47
C LYS A 221 17.09 2.14 0.08
N ASN A 222 15.99 2.18 -0.66
CA ASN A 222 14.78 2.82 -0.17
C ASN A 222 14.09 1.97 0.88
N TRP A 223 13.56 2.66 1.87
CA TRP A 223 12.88 2.05 3.00
C TRP A 223 11.66 1.22 2.56
N GLY A 224 11.67 -0.05 2.94
CA GLY A 224 10.56 -0.97 2.71
C GLY A 224 10.43 -1.50 1.27
N LEU A 225 11.24 -1.02 0.32
CA LEU A 225 11.19 -1.52 -1.05
C LEU A 225 11.80 -2.94 -1.10
N CYS A 226 11.16 -3.84 -1.86
CA CYS A 226 11.66 -5.17 -2.22
C CYS A 226 11.88 -5.23 -3.73
N ARG A 227 12.91 -5.99 -4.16
CA ARG A 227 13.26 -6.18 -5.57
C ARG A 227 12.35 -7.18 -6.27
#